data_c48717a261fb334cd65e170ac81f7b52
#
_entry.id   c48717a261fb334cd65e170ac81f7b52
#
_cell.length_a   1.000
_cell.length_b   1.000
_cell.length_c   1.000
_cell.angle_alpha   90.00
_cell.angle_beta   90.00
_cell.angle_gamma   90.00
#
_symmetry.space_group_name_H-M   'P 1'
#
loop_
_entity.id
_entity.type
_entity.pdbx_description
1 polymer ?
#
loop_
_entity_poly.entity_id
_entity_poly.type
_entity_poly.pdbx_seq_one_letter_code
_entity_poly.pdbx_strand_id
1 'polypeptide(L)'
;MNNEKKYLLGLTLAELKQVAKDLGMPAFTGGQMAKWLYQQHVKSIDEMTNISKANRAKLAEEYEIGCFGYSDAQHSLDGTIKYLFPTRSGKFVETVYIPDKDRATLCVSSQVGCKMNCLFCQTGKQGFEGSLPAGDILNQIYSLPEVDKLTNIVFMGQGEPMDNLDNVLRATDILTADYGWAWSPKRITVSSVGVKNKLKRFLEESECHVAISMHDPIPAERAELMPAERGMGIEQVVELLRNYDFSHQRRLSFEYIVFKGLNDSMQHAKAIIRLVKGLDCRFNLIRFHQIPNIPLQGVSDEKMEQFRDYLTQHGVFTTIRASRGQDIYAACGLLSTSKKIGEIRQHENEQA
;
A
#
# COMPACT_ATOMS: atom_id res chain seq x y z
N MET A 1 -24.27 13.79 25.34
CA MET A 1 -23.92 13.16 24.06
C MET A 1 -22.41 13.37 23.91
N ASN A 2 -21.59 12.31 23.95
CA ASN A 2 -20.18 12.42 23.63
C ASN A 2 -20.11 12.74 22.13
N ASN A 3 -19.83 14.00 21.80
CA ASN A 3 -19.56 14.39 20.42
C ASN A 3 -18.18 13.81 20.06
N GLU A 4 -18.16 12.73 19.32
CA GLU A 4 -16.93 12.13 18.82
C GLU A 4 -16.22 13.15 17.92
N LYS A 5 -14.97 13.51 18.27
CA LYS A 5 -14.23 14.53 17.53
C LYS A 5 -13.90 14.06 16.11
N LYS A 6 -13.89 15.00 15.18
CA LYS A 6 -13.46 14.77 13.80
C LYS A 6 -11.93 14.76 13.73
N TYR A 7 -11.39 14.14 12.69
CA TYR A 7 -9.95 14.03 12.48
C TYR A 7 -9.45 14.99 11.41
N LEU A 8 -8.33 15.66 11.67
CA LEU A 8 -7.68 16.55 10.69
C LEU A 8 -6.78 15.78 9.71
N LEU A 9 -6.10 14.73 10.18
CA LEU A 9 -5.23 13.92 9.33
C LEU A 9 -6.04 13.22 8.23
N GLY A 10 -5.63 13.42 6.99
CA GLY A 10 -6.31 12.94 5.80
C GLY A 10 -7.22 13.95 5.13
N LEU A 11 -7.35 15.18 5.68
CA LEU A 11 -8.04 16.28 5.01
C LEU A 11 -7.12 16.98 4.00
N THR A 12 -7.65 17.25 2.80
CA THR A 12 -6.96 18.05 1.78
C THR A 12 -6.84 19.52 2.19
N LEU A 13 -5.99 20.29 1.52
CA LEU A 13 -5.88 21.73 1.75
C LEU A 13 -7.24 22.45 1.62
N ALA A 14 -8.05 22.05 0.65
CA ALA A 14 -9.39 22.63 0.43
C ALA A 14 -10.32 22.37 1.62
N GLU A 15 -10.31 21.16 2.14
CA GLU A 15 -11.09 20.76 3.32
C GLU A 15 -10.58 21.47 4.59
N LEU A 16 -9.26 21.59 4.79
CA LEU A 16 -8.70 22.33 5.92
C LEU A 16 -9.04 23.82 5.87
N LYS A 17 -9.08 24.43 4.67
CA LYS A 17 -9.59 25.80 4.50
C LYS A 17 -11.09 25.90 4.83
N GLN A 18 -11.87 24.89 4.49
CA GLN A 18 -13.28 24.85 4.86
C GLN A 18 -13.47 24.72 6.37
N VAL A 19 -12.69 23.85 7.05
CA VAL A 19 -12.67 23.75 8.51
C VAL A 19 -12.37 25.12 9.15
N ALA A 20 -11.35 25.83 8.67
CA ALA A 20 -11.04 27.18 9.16
C ALA A 20 -12.22 28.14 9.01
N LYS A 21 -12.88 28.13 7.85
CA LYS A 21 -14.04 28.97 7.57
C LYS A 21 -15.23 28.65 8.47
N ASP A 22 -15.54 27.36 8.65
CA ASP A 22 -16.68 26.89 9.46
C ASP A 22 -16.52 27.28 10.94
N LEU A 23 -15.26 27.34 11.43
CA LEU A 23 -14.92 27.79 12.78
C LEU A 23 -14.72 29.31 12.90
N GLY A 24 -15.03 30.09 11.86
CA GLY A 24 -14.89 31.54 11.84
C GLY A 24 -13.45 32.04 11.87
N MET A 25 -12.51 31.23 11.36
CA MET A 25 -11.10 31.61 11.25
C MET A 25 -10.78 32.15 9.84
N PRO A 26 -9.70 32.95 9.69
CA PRO A 26 -9.23 33.38 8.37
C PRO A 26 -8.88 32.16 7.49
N ALA A 27 -9.18 32.25 6.19
CA ALA A 27 -8.97 31.14 5.25
C ALA A 27 -7.49 30.65 5.16
N PHE A 28 -6.53 31.53 5.40
CA PHE A 28 -5.11 31.16 5.42
C PHE A 28 -4.76 30.18 6.57
N THR A 29 -5.58 30.13 7.62
CA THR A 29 -5.42 29.18 8.75
C THR A 29 -5.45 27.72 8.26
N GLY A 30 -6.23 27.40 7.21
CA GLY A 30 -6.20 26.09 6.60
C GLY A 30 -4.83 25.69 6.04
N GLY A 31 -4.11 26.66 5.46
CA GLY A 31 -2.73 26.46 5.00
C GLY A 31 -1.75 26.28 6.17
N GLN A 32 -1.95 26.99 7.28
CA GLN A 32 -1.17 26.78 8.50
C GLN A 32 -1.40 25.39 9.08
N MET A 33 -2.67 24.94 9.16
CA MET A 33 -2.99 23.57 9.59
C MET A 33 -2.32 22.51 8.70
N ALA A 34 -2.40 22.66 7.36
CA ALA A 34 -1.76 21.75 6.45
C ALA A 34 -0.23 21.64 6.69
N LYS A 35 0.44 22.77 6.86
CA LYS A 35 1.88 22.81 7.15
C LYS A 35 2.22 22.09 8.46
N TRP A 36 1.48 22.34 9.52
CA TRP A 36 1.67 21.66 10.81
C TRP A 36 1.42 20.15 10.71
N LEU A 37 0.35 19.76 10.05
CA LEU A 37 0.01 18.34 9.85
C LEU A 37 1.06 17.63 9.01
N TYR A 38 1.29 18.09 7.78
CA TYR A 38 1.97 17.30 6.77
C TYR A 38 3.47 17.57 6.62
N GLN A 39 3.97 18.71 7.13
CA GLN A 39 5.39 19.05 7.06
C GLN A 39 6.07 19.03 8.43
N GLN A 40 5.34 19.30 9.52
CA GLN A 40 5.87 19.31 10.88
C GLN A 40 5.47 18.06 11.70
N HIS A 41 4.52 17.28 11.21
CA HIS A 41 4.04 16.04 11.83
C HIS A 41 3.65 16.17 13.30
N VAL A 42 2.94 17.26 13.65
CA VAL A 42 2.51 17.55 15.03
C VAL A 42 1.56 16.49 15.58
N LYS A 43 1.66 16.20 16.85
CA LYS A 43 0.82 15.20 17.52
C LYS A 43 -0.37 15.81 18.26
N SER A 44 -0.37 17.13 18.46
CA SER A 44 -1.48 17.86 19.09
C SER A 44 -1.75 19.19 18.41
N ILE A 45 -3.00 19.69 18.53
CA ILE A 45 -3.40 21.00 18.03
C ILE A 45 -2.64 22.12 18.75
N ASP A 46 -2.25 21.90 20.01
CA ASP A 46 -1.52 22.90 20.80
C ASP A 46 -0.12 23.21 20.25
N GLU A 47 0.47 22.29 19.50
CA GLU A 47 1.76 22.52 18.83
C GLU A 47 1.67 23.51 17.66
N MET A 48 0.47 23.80 17.14
CA MET A 48 0.24 24.72 16.01
C MET A 48 0.40 26.20 16.42
N THR A 49 1.59 26.58 16.88
CA THR A 49 1.85 27.82 17.61
C THR A 49 1.62 29.10 16.83
N ASN A 50 1.63 29.09 15.50
CA ASN A 50 1.28 30.22 14.64
C ASN A 50 -0.24 30.40 14.42
N ILE A 51 -1.07 29.52 15.00
CA ILE A 51 -2.51 29.68 15.13
C ILE A 51 -2.77 30.23 16.53
N SER A 52 -3.60 31.29 16.66
CA SER A 52 -3.88 31.91 17.94
C SER A 52 -4.43 30.89 18.96
N LYS A 53 -4.15 31.09 20.24
CA LYS A 53 -4.62 30.23 21.33
C LYS A 53 -6.13 30.05 21.33
N ALA A 54 -6.89 31.12 21.03
CA ALA A 54 -8.35 31.10 20.96
C ALA A 54 -8.82 30.21 19.78
N ASN A 55 -8.15 30.29 18.62
CA ASN A 55 -8.49 29.47 17.45
C ASN A 55 -8.09 27.99 17.65
N ARG A 56 -6.94 27.71 18.30
CA ARG A 56 -6.58 26.34 18.67
C ARG A 56 -7.61 25.73 19.63
N ALA A 57 -8.10 26.49 20.61
CA ALA A 57 -9.15 26.02 21.51
C ALA A 57 -10.44 25.66 20.76
N LYS A 58 -10.93 26.55 19.86
CA LYS A 58 -12.10 26.27 19.02
C LYS A 58 -11.88 25.02 18.15
N LEU A 59 -10.70 24.87 17.54
CA LEU A 59 -10.37 23.70 16.71
C LEU A 59 -10.39 22.43 17.55
N ALA A 60 -9.82 22.47 18.76
CA ALA A 60 -9.74 21.33 19.67
C ALA A 60 -11.10 20.93 20.29
N GLU A 61 -12.12 21.78 20.26
CA GLU A 61 -13.48 21.42 20.67
C GLU A 61 -14.10 20.40 19.72
N GLU A 62 -13.90 20.56 18.40
CA GLU A 62 -14.53 19.71 17.36
C GLU A 62 -13.58 18.71 16.71
N TYR A 63 -12.27 18.96 16.74
CA TYR A 63 -11.28 18.19 16.01
C TYR A 63 -10.14 17.72 16.89
N GLU A 64 -9.47 16.68 16.41
CA GLU A 64 -8.16 16.24 16.87
C GLU A 64 -7.29 15.87 15.67
N ILE A 65 -5.99 15.66 15.89
CA ILE A 65 -5.07 15.30 14.77
C ILE A 65 -5.52 14.01 14.12
N GLY A 66 -5.91 13.00 14.89
CA GLY A 66 -6.32 11.69 14.39
C GLY A 66 -5.11 10.82 14.01
N CYS A 67 -4.00 10.98 14.75
CA CYS A 67 -2.84 10.09 14.66
C CYS A 67 -2.85 9.10 15.83
N PHE A 68 -2.58 7.84 15.52
CA PHE A 68 -2.55 6.74 16.48
C PHE A 68 -1.20 6.05 16.40
N GLY A 69 -0.53 5.87 17.53
CA GLY A 69 0.70 5.08 17.60
C GLY A 69 0.45 3.62 17.24
N TYR A 70 1.51 2.90 16.91
CA TYR A 70 1.41 1.45 16.70
C TYR A 70 1.17 0.72 18.04
N SER A 71 0.42 -0.37 17.96
CA SER A 71 0.10 -1.22 19.13
C SER A 71 1.17 -2.29 19.36
N ASP A 72 1.87 -2.73 18.32
CA ASP A 72 2.90 -3.76 18.39
C ASP A 72 3.92 -3.61 17.27
N ALA A 73 5.16 -4.07 17.49
CA ALA A 73 6.23 -4.09 16.52
C ALA A 73 7.00 -5.41 16.59
N GLN A 74 7.25 -6.04 15.45
CA GLN A 74 8.07 -7.23 15.31
C GLN A 74 9.31 -6.91 14.49
N HIS A 75 10.47 -7.29 15.00
CA HIS A 75 11.76 -6.99 14.41
C HIS A 75 12.36 -8.26 13.78
N SER A 76 12.69 -8.19 12.50
CA SER A 76 13.40 -9.23 11.76
C SER A 76 14.90 -9.12 11.93
N LEU A 77 15.59 -10.24 11.77
CA LEU A 77 17.05 -10.29 11.76
C LEU A 77 17.67 -9.48 10.60
N ASP A 78 16.94 -9.26 9.52
CA ASP A 78 17.39 -8.47 8.37
C ASP A 78 17.13 -6.96 8.50
N GLY A 79 16.67 -6.51 9.67
CA GLY A 79 16.35 -5.12 9.98
C GLY A 79 14.94 -4.68 9.57
N THR A 80 14.16 -5.55 8.92
CA THR A 80 12.75 -5.29 8.61
C THR A 80 11.94 -5.22 9.91
N ILE A 81 10.99 -4.26 9.98
CA ILE A 81 10.11 -4.12 11.14
C ILE A 81 8.66 -4.16 10.66
N LYS A 82 7.87 -5.02 11.26
CA LYS A 82 6.43 -5.10 11.02
C LYS A 82 5.69 -4.47 12.18
N TYR A 83 4.96 -3.40 11.88
CA TYR A 83 4.14 -2.66 12.83
C TYR A 83 2.67 -3.06 12.72
N LEU A 84 1.98 -3.08 13.84
CA LEU A 84 0.53 -3.22 13.95
C LEU A 84 -0.08 -1.87 14.32
N PHE A 85 -0.82 -1.25 13.40
CA PHE A 85 -1.49 0.03 13.63
C PHE A 85 -2.98 -0.16 13.90
N PRO A 86 -3.53 0.51 14.93
CA PRO A 86 -4.97 0.62 15.10
C PRO A 86 -5.56 1.52 14.02
N THR A 87 -6.81 1.28 13.68
CA THR A 87 -7.61 2.09 12.75
C THR A 87 -8.71 2.83 13.50
N ARG A 88 -9.26 3.88 12.90
CA ARG A 88 -10.41 4.62 13.45
C ARG A 88 -11.65 3.75 13.68
N SER A 89 -11.74 2.63 13.00
CA SER A 89 -12.83 1.66 13.18
C SER A 89 -12.60 0.67 14.33
N GLY A 90 -11.51 0.83 15.12
CA GLY A 90 -11.15 -0.08 16.21
C GLY A 90 -10.56 -1.41 15.73
N LYS A 91 -10.21 -1.51 14.44
CA LYS A 91 -9.54 -2.66 13.84
C LYS A 91 -8.05 -2.40 13.71
N PHE A 92 -7.31 -3.35 13.15
CA PHE A 92 -5.86 -3.26 13.01
C PHE A 92 -5.42 -3.56 11.59
N VAL A 93 -4.29 -2.95 11.19
CA VAL A 93 -3.59 -3.26 9.94
C VAL A 93 -2.09 -3.41 10.18
N GLU A 94 -1.44 -4.25 9.39
CA GLU A 94 0.01 -4.42 9.42
C GLU A 94 0.67 -3.51 8.38
N THR A 95 1.81 -2.94 8.77
CA THR A 95 2.66 -2.07 7.94
C THR A 95 4.09 -2.53 8.08
N VAL A 96 4.87 -2.55 7.00
CA VAL A 96 6.23 -3.08 7.04
C VAL A 96 7.24 -2.02 6.64
N TYR A 97 8.15 -1.69 7.57
CA TYR A 97 9.34 -0.89 7.30
C TYR A 97 10.48 -1.78 6.82
N ILE A 98 11.04 -1.47 5.66
CA ILE A 98 12.05 -2.28 4.97
C ILE A 98 13.27 -1.41 4.69
N PRO A 99 14.32 -1.45 5.55
CA PRO A 99 15.58 -0.77 5.29
C PRO A 99 16.43 -1.55 4.27
N ASP A 100 17.12 -0.85 3.40
CA ASP A 100 18.06 -1.43 2.46
C ASP A 100 19.13 -0.40 2.03
N LYS A 101 20.32 -0.46 2.58
CA LYS A 101 21.45 0.48 2.34
C LYS A 101 20.98 1.94 2.48
N ASP A 102 20.97 2.69 1.35
CA ASP A 102 20.56 4.08 1.29
C ASP A 102 19.04 4.26 1.05
N ARG A 103 18.29 3.16 1.13
CA ARG A 103 16.85 3.13 0.84
C ARG A 103 16.07 2.60 2.04
N ALA A 104 14.98 3.26 2.35
CA ALA A 104 14.00 2.77 3.32
C ALA A 104 12.61 2.82 2.68
N THR A 105 11.97 1.66 2.57
CA THR A 105 10.65 1.52 1.96
C THR A 105 9.62 1.19 3.03
N LEU A 106 8.49 1.88 3.01
CA LEU A 106 7.33 1.51 3.82
C LEU A 106 6.28 0.82 2.94
N CYS A 107 5.91 -0.40 3.32
CA CYS A 107 4.79 -1.12 2.72
C CYS A 107 3.54 -0.84 3.54
N VAL A 108 2.60 -0.07 2.97
CA VAL A 108 1.37 0.36 3.64
C VAL A 108 0.17 -0.47 3.22
N SER A 109 -0.78 -0.60 4.14
CA SER A 109 -2.07 -1.25 3.94
C SER A 109 -3.13 -0.23 3.52
N SER A 110 -4.07 -0.65 2.67
CA SER A 110 -5.20 0.18 2.21
C SER A 110 -6.56 -0.31 2.69
N GLN A 111 -6.64 -1.53 3.21
CA GLN A 111 -7.87 -2.13 3.73
C GLN A 111 -7.55 -3.01 4.93
N VAL A 112 -8.54 -3.29 5.76
CA VAL A 112 -8.51 -4.37 6.75
C VAL A 112 -8.98 -5.64 6.05
N GLY A 113 -8.05 -6.57 5.79
CA GLY A 113 -8.31 -7.72 4.93
C GLY A 113 -8.43 -7.37 3.44
N CYS A 114 -8.93 -8.30 2.61
CA CYS A 114 -9.02 -8.09 1.16
C CYS A 114 -10.14 -8.95 0.54
N LYS A 115 -10.90 -8.36 -0.41
CA LYS A 115 -11.97 -9.06 -1.15
C LYS A 115 -11.44 -9.96 -2.28
N MET A 116 -10.21 -9.74 -2.74
CA MET A 116 -9.71 -10.38 -3.96
C MET A 116 -9.49 -11.87 -3.81
N ASN A 117 -9.33 -12.36 -2.59
CA ASN A 117 -9.21 -13.79 -2.24
C ASN A 117 -8.19 -14.55 -3.11
N CYS A 118 -7.05 -13.92 -3.43
CA CYS A 118 -5.97 -14.60 -4.14
C CYS A 118 -5.49 -15.83 -3.37
N LEU A 119 -5.27 -16.94 -4.07
CA LEU A 119 -4.97 -18.25 -3.46
C LEU A 119 -3.71 -18.21 -2.58
N PHE A 120 -2.72 -17.42 -2.98
CA PHE A 120 -1.40 -17.32 -2.37
C PHE A 120 -1.28 -16.20 -1.31
N CYS A 121 -2.38 -15.53 -0.93
CA CYS A 121 -2.32 -14.34 -0.08
C CYS A 121 -3.07 -14.54 1.23
N GLN A 122 -2.35 -14.42 2.35
CA GLN A 122 -2.93 -14.57 3.69
C GLN A 122 -3.98 -13.49 4.00
N THR A 123 -3.76 -12.25 3.52
CA THR A 123 -4.74 -11.16 3.66
C THR A 123 -6.07 -11.50 2.98
N GLY A 124 -6.03 -12.15 1.80
CA GLY A 124 -7.25 -12.63 1.13
C GLY A 124 -7.97 -13.73 1.91
N LYS A 125 -7.22 -14.58 2.61
CA LYS A 125 -7.78 -15.65 3.46
C LYS A 125 -8.39 -15.11 4.76
N GLN A 126 -7.88 -13.98 5.26
CA GLN A 126 -8.49 -13.29 6.41
C GLN A 126 -9.92 -12.79 6.09
N GLY A 127 -10.21 -12.52 4.81
CA GLY A 127 -11.46 -11.89 4.40
C GLY A 127 -11.37 -10.36 4.43
N PHE A 128 -12.48 -9.69 4.08
CA PHE A 128 -12.56 -8.23 4.02
C PHE A 128 -13.39 -7.69 5.19
N GLU A 129 -12.83 -6.73 5.91
CA GLU A 129 -13.47 -6.11 7.05
C GLU A 129 -13.72 -4.60 6.91
N GLY A 130 -13.08 -3.94 5.93
CA GLY A 130 -13.30 -2.53 5.65
C GLY A 130 -12.18 -1.86 4.87
N SER A 131 -12.52 -0.78 4.16
CA SER A 131 -11.57 0.11 3.50
C SER A 131 -11.05 1.16 4.49
N LEU A 132 -9.75 1.46 4.44
CA LEU A 132 -9.15 2.50 5.28
C LEU A 132 -9.50 3.88 4.73
N PRO A 133 -9.97 4.83 5.55
CA PRO A 133 -9.96 6.25 5.21
C PRO A 133 -8.54 6.74 4.89
N ALA A 134 -8.42 7.79 4.11
CA ALA A 134 -7.10 8.36 3.77
C ALA A 134 -6.26 8.72 5.01
N GLY A 135 -6.89 9.18 6.08
CA GLY A 135 -6.21 9.45 7.35
C GLY A 135 -5.59 8.21 7.99
N ASP A 136 -6.23 7.05 7.92
CA ASP A 136 -5.68 5.79 8.45
C ASP A 136 -4.55 5.25 7.56
N ILE A 137 -4.63 5.47 6.24
CA ILE A 137 -3.52 5.17 5.32
C ILE A 137 -2.31 6.04 5.68
N LEU A 138 -2.51 7.36 5.82
CA LEU A 138 -1.45 8.31 6.16
C LEU A 138 -0.91 8.10 7.57
N ASN A 139 -1.72 7.64 8.53
CA ASN A 139 -1.30 7.37 9.89
C ASN A 139 -0.17 6.34 9.98
N GLN A 140 -0.16 5.34 9.10
CA GLN A 140 0.90 4.33 9.02
C GLN A 140 2.27 4.96 8.69
N ILE A 141 2.27 6.11 8.01
CA ILE A 141 3.47 6.89 7.67
C ILE A 141 3.76 7.90 8.78
N TYR A 142 2.74 8.65 9.17
CA TYR A 142 2.78 9.76 10.11
C TYR A 142 3.26 9.35 11.51
N SER A 143 2.85 8.18 11.96
CA SER A 143 3.14 7.66 13.30
C SER A 143 4.27 6.63 13.32
N LEU A 144 4.98 6.46 12.19
CA LEU A 144 6.13 5.57 12.10
C LEU A 144 7.34 6.19 12.81
N PRO A 145 8.07 5.45 13.69
CA PRO A 145 9.29 5.96 14.31
C PRO A 145 10.38 6.36 13.32
N GLU A 146 10.47 5.68 12.18
CA GLU A 146 11.47 5.89 11.13
C GLU A 146 10.98 6.81 9.99
N VAL A 147 9.95 7.63 10.21
CA VAL A 147 9.35 8.46 9.14
C VAL A 147 10.38 9.32 8.41
N ASP A 148 11.35 9.89 9.11
CA ASP A 148 12.39 10.75 8.52
C ASP A 148 13.42 9.97 7.68
N LYS A 149 13.49 8.65 7.83
CA LYS A 149 14.37 7.78 7.03
C LYS A 149 13.72 7.30 5.74
N LEU A 150 12.41 7.47 5.59
CA LEU A 150 11.67 6.93 4.46
C LEU A 150 12.11 7.57 3.14
N THR A 151 12.39 6.71 2.18
CA THR A 151 12.69 7.11 0.80
C THR A 151 11.58 6.72 -0.18
N ASN A 152 10.83 5.67 0.11
CA ASN A 152 9.80 5.12 -0.77
C ASN A 152 8.60 4.59 0.01
N ILE A 153 7.44 4.63 -0.62
CA ILE A 153 6.20 4.01 -0.13
C ILE A 153 5.68 3.06 -1.20
N VAL A 154 5.23 1.88 -0.79
CA VAL A 154 4.55 0.93 -1.66
C VAL A 154 3.20 0.52 -1.06
N PHE A 155 2.15 0.59 -1.84
CA PHE A 155 0.81 0.12 -1.47
C PHE A 155 0.71 -1.36 -1.86
N MET A 156 1.40 -2.20 -1.08
CA MET A 156 1.50 -3.65 -1.29
C MET A 156 1.25 -4.43 0.03
N GLY A 157 0.70 -3.75 1.03
CA GLY A 157 0.27 -4.35 2.30
C GLY A 157 -1.10 -5.01 2.18
N GLN A 158 -1.91 -4.91 3.22
CA GLN A 158 -3.26 -5.49 3.24
C GLN A 158 -4.22 -4.68 2.36
N GLY A 159 -5.02 -5.40 1.56
CA GLY A 159 -6.07 -4.84 0.71
C GLY A 159 -5.69 -4.67 -0.75
N GLU A 160 -6.70 -4.39 -1.58
CA GLU A 160 -6.56 -3.98 -2.98
C GLU A 160 -6.73 -2.45 -3.07
N PRO A 161 -5.68 -1.71 -3.41
CA PRO A 161 -5.75 -0.24 -3.44
C PRO A 161 -6.82 0.30 -4.40
N MET A 162 -7.05 -0.35 -5.54
CA MET A 162 -8.08 0.09 -6.48
C MET A 162 -9.51 -0.19 -5.98
N ASP A 163 -9.73 -1.11 -5.06
CA ASP A 163 -11.03 -1.30 -4.41
C ASP A 163 -11.30 -0.19 -3.36
N ASN A 164 -10.25 0.53 -2.93
CA ASN A 164 -10.32 1.71 -2.06
C ASN A 164 -9.79 2.99 -2.73
N LEU A 165 -10.04 3.14 -4.03
CA LEU A 165 -9.37 4.12 -4.87
C LEU A 165 -9.46 5.56 -4.39
N ASP A 166 -10.65 6.02 -3.95
CA ASP A 166 -10.85 7.42 -3.54
C ASP A 166 -9.95 7.82 -2.36
N ASN A 167 -9.81 6.93 -1.38
CA ASN A 167 -8.91 7.16 -0.24
C ASN A 167 -7.43 7.02 -0.61
N VAL A 168 -7.10 6.11 -1.52
CA VAL A 168 -5.72 5.94 -2.03
C VAL A 168 -5.30 7.15 -2.84
N LEU A 169 -6.15 7.66 -3.75
CA LEU A 169 -5.89 8.89 -4.50
C LEU A 169 -5.72 10.09 -3.57
N ARG A 170 -6.60 10.25 -2.58
CA ARG A 170 -6.48 11.31 -1.58
C ARG A 170 -5.16 11.19 -0.78
N ALA A 171 -4.79 10.01 -0.34
CA ALA A 171 -3.54 9.81 0.39
C ALA A 171 -2.32 10.10 -0.49
N THR A 172 -2.29 9.65 -1.74
CA THR A 172 -1.21 9.93 -2.69
C THR A 172 -1.14 11.40 -3.09
N ASP A 173 -2.30 12.09 -3.23
CA ASP A 173 -2.35 13.54 -3.45
C ASP A 173 -1.68 14.28 -2.28
N ILE A 174 -2.08 14.01 -1.04
CA ILE A 174 -1.49 14.64 0.15
C ILE A 174 0.01 14.35 0.26
N LEU A 175 0.46 13.15 -0.10
CA LEU A 175 1.89 12.80 -0.08
C LEU A 175 2.70 13.56 -1.14
N THR A 176 2.11 13.89 -2.29
CA THR A 176 2.82 14.49 -3.42
C THR A 176 2.61 16.00 -3.56
N ALA A 177 1.52 16.55 -3.02
CA ALA A 177 1.20 17.97 -3.10
C ALA A 177 2.18 18.84 -2.30
N ASP A 178 2.44 20.06 -2.79
CA ASP A 178 3.34 21.04 -2.13
C ASP A 178 2.89 21.42 -0.72
N TYR A 179 1.58 21.38 -0.44
CA TYR A 179 1.04 21.64 0.89
C TYR A 179 1.18 20.44 1.84
N GLY A 180 1.44 19.26 1.29
CA GLY A 180 1.57 17.99 2.00
C GLY A 180 3.03 17.64 2.29
N TRP A 181 3.42 16.37 2.04
CA TRP A 181 4.81 15.92 2.19
C TRP A 181 5.73 16.40 1.04
N ALA A 182 5.16 16.88 -0.06
CA ALA A 182 5.88 17.30 -1.26
C ALA A 182 6.84 16.22 -1.83
N TRP A 183 6.46 14.96 -1.71
CA TRP A 183 7.24 13.85 -2.23
C TRP A 183 7.09 13.73 -3.75
N SER A 184 8.18 13.39 -4.42
CA SER A 184 8.07 13.02 -5.83
C SER A 184 7.17 11.79 -6.00
N PRO A 185 6.21 11.79 -6.95
CA PRO A 185 5.40 10.61 -7.27
C PRO A 185 6.23 9.35 -7.57
N LYS A 186 7.48 9.52 -8.04
CA LYS A 186 8.44 8.43 -8.29
C LYS A 186 8.84 7.65 -7.02
N ARG A 187 8.57 8.18 -5.84
CA ARG A 187 8.82 7.52 -4.56
C ARG A 187 7.66 6.63 -4.11
N ILE A 188 6.55 6.68 -4.82
CA ILE A 188 5.31 5.99 -4.45
C ILE A 188 4.95 4.99 -5.54
N THR A 189 4.71 3.73 -5.16
CA THR A 189 4.21 2.69 -6.06
C THR A 189 2.88 2.16 -5.54
N VAL A 190 1.87 2.15 -6.40
CA VAL A 190 0.56 1.57 -6.06
C VAL A 190 0.38 0.28 -6.85
N SER A 191 0.16 -0.82 -6.12
CA SER A 191 -0.08 -2.14 -6.72
C SER A 191 -1.56 -2.39 -6.96
N SER A 192 -1.88 -3.18 -7.98
CA SER A 192 -3.25 -3.62 -8.24
C SER A 192 -3.29 -4.96 -8.97
N VAL A 193 -4.37 -5.71 -8.73
CA VAL A 193 -4.71 -6.91 -9.54
C VAL A 193 -5.33 -6.58 -10.89
N GLY A 194 -5.67 -5.30 -11.13
CA GLY A 194 -6.41 -4.84 -12.29
C GLY A 194 -7.92 -4.79 -12.02
N VAL A 195 -8.41 -3.75 -11.35
CA VAL A 195 -9.85 -3.57 -11.08
C VAL A 195 -10.48 -2.71 -12.18
N LYS A 196 -11.53 -3.25 -12.83
CA LYS A 196 -12.23 -2.60 -13.96
C LYS A 196 -12.63 -1.16 -13.62
N ASN A 197 -12.41 -0.25 -14.55
CA ASN A 197 -12.64 1.20 -14.47
C ASN A 197 -11.81 1.94 -13.39
N LYS A 198 -11.39 1.28 -12.33
CA LYS A 198 -10.62 1.90 -11.24
C LYS A 198 -9.16 2.08 -11.62
N LEU A 199 -8.56 1.08 -12.27
CA LEU A 199 -7.18 1.19 -12.76
C LEU A 199 -7.05 2.34 -13.77
N LYS A 200 -7.98 2.47 -14.71
CA LYS A 200 -8.01 3.59 -15.67
C LYS A 200 -8.04 4.93 -14.94
N ARG A 201 -8.96 5.09 -14.00
CA ARG A 201 -9.10 6.32 -13.21
C ARG A 201 -7.81 6.64 -12.41
N PHE A 202 -7.15 5.63 -11.82
CA PHE A 202 -5.88 5.83 -11.14
C PHE A 202 -4.79 6.33 -12.09
N LEU A 203 -4.73 5.78 -13.30
CA LEU A 203 -3.78 6.20 -14.33
C LEU A 203 -4.02 7.65 -14.82
N GLU A 204 -5.25 8.12 -14.75
CA GLU A 204 -5.65 9.48 -15.16
C GLU A 204 -5.47 10.52 -14.02
N GLU A 205 -5.67 10.12 -12.76
CA GLU A 205 -5.69 11.03 -11.61
C GLU A 205 -4.41 11.01 -10.76
N SER A 206 -3.46 10.09 -11.01
CA SER A 206 -2.22 9.97 -10.22
C SER A 206 -1.00 9.84 -11.10
N GLU A 207 0.12 10.46 -10.71
CA GLU A 207 1.45 10.33 -11.33
C GLU A 207 2.33 9.26 -10.65
N CYS A 208 1.83 8.57 -9.63
CA CYS A 208 2.57 7.54 -8.92
C CYS A 208 2.88 6.33 -9.82
N HIS A 209 3.92 5.59 -9.50
CA HIS A 209 4.26 4.33 -10.17
C HIS A 209 3.14 3.29 -9.99
N VAL A 210 2.99 2.44 -11.00
CA VAL A 210 2.01 1.36 -11.02
C VAL A 210 2.72 0.01 -11.02
N ALA A 211 2.23 -0.90 -10.17
CA ALA A 211 2.63 -2.30 -10.16
C ALA A 211 1.40 -3.18 -10.40
N ILE A 212 1.44 -4.06 -11.40
CA ILE A 212 0.34 -4.98 -11.70
C ILE A 212 0.69 -6.38 -11.22
N SER A 213 -0.15 -6.93 -10.35
CA SER A 213 -0.09 -8.33 -9.95
C SER A 213 -0.52 -9.22 -11.11
N MET A 214 0.46 -9.67 -11.91
CA MET A 214 0.19 -10.57 -13.04
C MET A 214 0.07 -12.01 -12.58
N HIS A 215 1.11 -12.54 -11.98
CA HIS A 215 1.31 -13.88 -11.41
C HIS A 215 1.05 -15.05 -12.38
N ASP A 216 0.28 -14.82 -13.45
CA ASP A 216 0.14 -15.74 -14.59
C ASP A 216 -0.24 -14.97 -15.86
N PRO A 217 0.39 -15.24 -17.02
CA PRO A 217 0.04 -14.61 -18.30
C PRO A 217 -1.12 -15.30 -19.03
N ILE A 218 -1.55 -16.49 -18.56
CA ILE A 218 -2.61 -17.30 -19.19
C ILE A 218 -3.90 -17.08 -18.40
N PRO A 219 -4.95 -16.47 -18.99
CA PRO A 219 -6.16 -16.07 -18.25
C PRO A 219 -6.83 -17.21 -17.46
N ALA A 220 -6.92 -18.41 -18.05
CA ALA A 220 -7.55 -19.55 -17.37
C ALA A 220 -6.78 -19.98 -16.11
N GLU A 221 -5.45 -20.03 -16.18
CA GLU A 221 -4.58 -20.39 -15.06
C GLU A 221 -4.52 -19.27 -14.03
N ARG A 222 -4.48 -17.99 -14.48
CA ARG A 222 -4.56 -16.82 -13.59
C ARG A 222 -5.86 -16.81 -12.80
N ALA A 223 -6.99 -17.20 -13.38
CA ALA A 223 -8.27 -17.24 -12.69
C ALA A 223 -8.31 -18.21 -11.50
N GLU A 224 -7.52 -19.30 -11.55
CA GLU A 224 -7.36 -20.25 -10.44
C GLU A 224 -6.56 -19.64 -9.28
N LEU A 225 -5.54 -18.84 -9.60
CA LEU A 225 -4.71 -18.14 -8.60
C LEU A 225 -5.37 -16.88 -8.08
N MET A 226 -6.05 -16.13 -8.95
CA MET A 226 -6.58 -14.78 -8.69
C MET A 226 -7.99 -14.63 -9.26
N PRO A 227 -9.04 -14.78 -8.45
CA PRO A 227 -10.43 -14.62 -8.91
C PRO A 227 -10.75 -13.28 -9.57
N ALA A 228 -9.93 -12.25 -9.32
CA ALA A 228 -10.03 -10.92 -9.96
C ALA A 228 -9.94 -10.98 -11.49
N GLU A 229 -9.32 -12.01 -12.08
CA GLU A 229 -9.25 -12.25 -13.53
C GLU A 229 -10.65 -12.25 -14.18
N ARG A 230 -11.65 -12.74 -13.47
CA ARG A 230 -13.04 -12.78 -13.96
C ARG A 230 -13.68 -11.39 -14.08
N GLY A 231 -13.16 -10.39 -13.35
CA GLY A 231 -13.65 -9.01 -13.40
C GLY A 231 -13.00 -8.17 -14.50
N MET A 232 -11.66 -8.28 -14.61
CA MET A 232 -10.84 -7.65 -15.65
C MET A 232 -9.64 -8.56 -15.90
N GLY A 233 -9.62 -9.22 -17.04
CA GLY A 233 -8.57 -10.16 -17.43
C GLY A 233 -7.24 -9.47 -17.68
N ILE A 234 -6.14 -10.21 -17.50
CA ILE A 234 -4.78 -9.67 -17.66
C ILE A 234 -4.53 -9.11 -19.06
N GLU A 235 -5.11 -9.69 -20.08
CA GLU A 235 -5.01 -9.17 -21.45
C GLU A 235 -5.67 -7.79 -21.58
N GLN A 236 -6.84 -7.59 -20.95
CA GLN A 236 -7.54 -6.30 -20.91
C GLN A 236 -6.75 -5.26 -20.08
N VAL A 237 -6.12 -5.70 -19.00
CA VAL A 237 -5.24 -4.82 -18.19
C VAL A 237 -4.07 -4.34 -19.06
N VAL A 238 -3.39 -5.24 -19.75
CA VAL A 238 -2.25 -4.89 -20.61
C VAL A 238 -2.69 -4.00 -21.77
N GLU A 239 -3.83 -4.26 -22.40
CA GLU A 239 -4.36 -3.41 -23.48
C GLU A 239 -4.71 -2.00 -22.97
N LEU A 240 -5.29 -1.88 -21.78
CA LEU A 240 -5.50 -0.57 -21.14
C LEU A 240 -4.17 0.17 -20.94
N LEU A 241 -3.14 -0.51 -20.42
CA LEU A 241 -1.84 0.09 -20.12
C LEU A 241 -1.12 0.61 -21.35
N ARG A 242 -1.36 0.02 -22.55
CA ARG A 242 -0.78 0.49 -23.83
C ARG A 242 -1.15 1.93 -24.20
N ASN A 243 -2.23 2.46 -23.63
CA ASN A 243 -2.68 3.83 -23.87
C ASN A 243 -1.95 4.88 -23.02
N TYR A 244 -0.97 4.48 -22.20
CA TYR A 244 -0.26 5.38 -21.28
C TYR A 244 1.26 5.29 -21.49
N ASP A 245 1.94 6.41 -21.25
CA ASP A 245 3.40 6.50 -21.34
C ASP A 245 4.05 6.13 -19.99
N PHE A 246 4.94 5.14 -20.01
CA PHE A 246 5.72 4.70 -18.85
C PHE A 246 7.23 4.94 -19.02
N SER A 247 7.66 5.59 -20.09
CA SER A 247 9.07 5.81 -20.42
C SER A 247 9.72 6.95 -19.62
N HIS A 248 8.93 7.86 -19.02
CA HIS A 248 9.40 9.09 -18.42
C HIS A 248 9.15 9.17 -16.90
N GLN A 249 8.03 9.78 -16.51
CA GLN A 249 7.71 10.06 -15.09
C GLN A 249 7.24 8.83 -14.35
N ARG A 250 6.25 8.16 -14.89
CA ARG A 250 5.65 6.97 -14.31
C ARG A 250 6.39 5.73 -14.76
N ARG A 251 6.50 4.75 -13.87
CA ARG A 251 6.99 3.40 -14.21
C ARG A 251 5.89 2.39 -14.05
N LEU A 252 5.91 1.39 -14.94
CA LEU A 252 5.09 0.21 -14.86
C LEU A 252 5.95 -0.98 -14.47
N SER A 253 5.51 -1.75 -13.47
CA SER A 253 6.05 -3.06 -13.18
C SER A 253 4.97 -4.11 -13.14
N PHE A 254 5.34 -5.35 -13.47
CA PHE A 254 4.54 -6.53 -13.23
C PHE A 254 5.16 -7.33 -12.09
N GLU A 255 4.35 -7.69 -11.12
CA GLU A 255 4.73 -8.55 -10.00
C GLU A 255 4.35 -9.99 -10.35
N TYR A 256 5.30 -10.91 -10.19
CA TYR A 256 5.15 -12.30 -10.62
C TYR A 256 5.73 -13.25 -9.58
N ILE A 257 4.89 -13.88 -8.78
CA ILE A 257 5.30 -14.96 -7.89
C ILE A 257 5.49 -16.21 -8.74
N VAL A 258 6.65 -16.85 -8.62
CA VAL A 258 6.94 -18.06 -9.40
C VAL A 258 6.60 -19.30 -8.59
N PHE A 259 5.59 -20.05 -9.03
CA PHE A 259 5.11 -21.27 -8.40
C PHE A 259 5.59 -22.50 -9.16
N LYS A 260 6.13 -23.47 -8.40
CA LYS A 260 6.65 -24.72 -8.97
C LYS A 260 5.56 -25.53 -9.66
N GLY A 261 5.79 -25.83 -10.94
CA GLY A 261 4.89 -26.67 -11.74
C GLY A 261 3.57 -25.99 -12.16
N LEU A 262 3.38 -24.70 -11.84
CA LEU A 262 2.19 -23.94 -12.27
C LEU A 262 2.54 -22.93 -13.37
N ASN A 263 3.28 -21.88 -13.00
CA ASN A 263 3.56 -20.74 -13.87
C ASN A 263 5.06 -20.56 -14.16
N ASP A 264 5.89 -21.58 -13.92
CA ASP A 264 7.36 -21.57 -14.03
C ASP A 264 7.92 -22.13 -15.32
N SER A 265 7.06 -22.50 -16.27
CA SER A 265 7.47 -23.15 -17.52
C SER A 265 7.93 -22.13 -18.58
N MET A 266 8.70 -22.62 -19.57
CA MET A 266 9.10 -21.81 -20.74
C MET A 266 7.91 -21.35 -21.57
N GLN A 267 6.77 -22.05 -21.50
CA GLN A 267 5.53 -21.63 -22.14
C GLN A 267 5.02 -20.33 -21.52
N HIS A 268 5.04 -20.21 -20.17
CA HIS A 268 4.66 -19.01 -19.45
C HIS A 268 5.60 -17.86 -19.77
N ALA A 269 6.92 -18.09 -19.78
CA ALA A 269 7.88 -17.04 -20.15
C ALA A 269 7.63 -16.50 -21.57
N LYS A 270 7.36 -17.40 -22.54
CA LYS A 270 6.99 -17.01 -23.91
C LYS A 270 5.66 -16.27 -23.98
N ALA A 271 4.67 -16.65 -23.15
CA ALA A 271 3.39 -15.97 -23.07
C ALA A 271 3.55 -14.54 -22.49
N ILE A 272 4.35 -14.36 -21.42
CA ILE A 272 4.72 -13.04 -20.89
C ILE A 272 5.30 -12.16 -21.99
N ILE A 273 6.35 -12.63 -22.69
CA ILE A 273 7.04 -11.87 -23.74
C ILE A 273 6.05 -11.41 -24.82
N ARG A 274 5.15 -12.31 -25.27
CA ARG A 274 4.12 -11.95 -26.27
C ARG A 274 3.14 -10.93 -25.74
N LEU A 275 2.66 -11.10 -24.51
CA LEU A 275 1.63 -10.27 -23.89
C LEU A 275 2.12 -8.82 -23.70
N VAL A 276 3.36 -8.63 -23.24
CA VAL A 276 3.91 -7.29 -22.94
C VAL A 276 4.71 -6.71 -24.10
N LYS A 277 4.74 -7.33 -25.26
CA LYS A 277 5.51 -6.86 -26.43
C LYS A 277 5.16 -5.41 -26.76
N GLY A 278 6.18 -4.53 -26.80
CA GLY A 278 6.03 -3.11 -27.11
C GLY A 278 5.52 -2.25 -25.95
N LEU A 279 5.37 -2.79 -24.74
CA LEU A 279 5.05 -2.04 -23.53
C LEU A 279 6.32 -1.79 -22.74
N ASP A 280 6.60 -0.51 -22.39
CA ASP A 280 7.71 -0.18 -21.51
C ASP A 280 7.36 -0.57 -20.06
N CYS A 281 7.89 -1.70 -19.65
CA CYS A 281 7.59 -2.28 -18.34
C CYS A 281 8.79 -3.06 -17.78
N ARG A 282 8.70 -3.36 -16.49
CA ARG A 282 9.66 -4.20 -15.76
C ARG A 282 8.92 -5.37 -15.12
N PHE A 283 9.63 -6.47 -14.93
CA PHE A 283 9.13 -7.60 -14.16
C PHE A 283 9.89 -7.74 -12.85
N ASN A 284 9.17 -7.96 -11.79
CA ASN A 284 9.69 -8.32 -10.48
C ASN A 284 9.27 -9.75 -10.16
N LEU A 285 10.20 -10.68 -10.23
CA LEU A 285 9.96 -12.05 -9.78
C LEU A 285 10.01 -12.09 -8.25
N ILE A 286 9.02 -12.73 -7.65
CA ILE A 286 8.84 -12.84 -6.21
C ILE A 286 8.93 -14.31 -5.81
N ARG A 287 9.72 -14.61 -4.77
CA ARG A 287 9.73 -15.95 -4.15
C ARG A 287 8.43 -16.18 -3.42
N PHE A 288 7.82 -17.33 -3.61
CA PHE A 288 6.65 -17.72 -2.85
C PHE A 288 7.06 -18.09 -1.41
N HIS A 289 6.34 -17.55 -0.46
CA HIS A 289 6.45 -17.92 0.95
C HIS A 289 5.23 -18.73 1.35
N GLN A 290 5.49 -19.92 1.92
CA GLN A 290 4.44 -20.86 2.32
C GLN A 290 3.45 -20.19 3.28
N ILE A 291 2.17 -20.32 2.97
CA ILE A 291 1.08 -19.94 3.87
C ILE A 291 0.31 -21.19 4.31
N PRO A 292 -0.28 -21.19 5.51
CA PRO A 292 -0.98 -22.38 6.04
C PRO A 292 -2.09 -22.87 5.10
N ASN A 293 -2.21 -24.19 4.96
CA ASN A 293 -3.28 -24.88 4.21
C ASN A 293 -3.34 -24.59 2.71
N ILE A 294 -2.28 -24.08 2.10
CA ILE A 294 -2.21 -23.85 0.65
C ILE A 294 -1.15 -24.77 0.04
N PRO A 295 -1.52 -25.62 -0.96
CA PRO A 295 -0.63 -26.61 -1.54
C PRO A 295 0.30 -26.06 -2.62
N LEU A 296 0.58 -24.75 -2.61
CA LEU A 296 1.51 -24.10 -3.53
C LEU A 296 2.95 -24.25 -3.02
N GLN A 297 3.90 -24.34 -3.94
CA GLN A 297 5.33 -24.41 -3.67
C GLN A 297 6.07 -23.37 -4.53
N GLY A 298 7.11 -22.76 -3.94
CA GLY A 298 8.07 -21.93 -4.69
C GLY A 298 9.04 -22.79 -5.51
N VAL A 299 9.67 -22.17 -6.49
CA VAL A 299 10.77 -22.78 -7.27
C VAL A 299 12.11 -22.61 -6.55
N SER A 300 13.14 -23.34 -6.98
CA SER A 300 14.51 -23.14 -6.53
C SER A 300 15.09 -21.80 -7.06
N ASP A 301 16.18 -21.34 -6.43
CA ASP A 301 16.85 -20.11 -6.86
C ASP A 301 17.40 -20.24 -8.29
N GLU A 302 17.93 -21.40 -8.66
CA GLU A 302 18.43 -21.65 -10.01
C GLU A 302 17.31 -21.54 -11.06
N LYS A 303 16.13 -22.07 -10.75
CA LYS A 303 14.96 -21.96 -11.63
C LYS A 303 14.48 -20.52 -11.74
N MET A 304 14.49 -19.79 -10.64
CA MET A 304 14.14 -18.36 -10.60
C MET A 304 15.10 -17.54 -11.47
N GLU A 305 16.39 -17.81 -11.38
CA GLU A 305 17.42 -17.15 -12.19
C GLU A 305 17.29 -17.49 -13.67
N GLN A 306 17.07 -18.74 -14.02
CA GLN A 306 16.82 -19.18 -15.41
C GLN A 306 15.61 -18.47 -16.00
N PHE A 307 14.52 -18.34 -15.23
CA PHE A 307 13.29 -17.67 -15.69
C PHE A 307 13.55 -16.16 -15.89
N ARG A 308 14.24 -15.50 -14.95
CA ARG A 308 14.68 -14.09 -15.07
C ARG A 308 15.52 -13.87 -16.32
N ASP A 309 16.54 -14.68 -16.49
CA ASP A 309 17.53 -14.51 -17.57
C ASP A 309 16.89 -14.71 -18.93
N TYR A 310 15.99 -15.70 -19.04
CA TYR A 310 15.25 -15.92 -20.28
C TYR A 310 14.38 -14.71 -20.65
N LEU A 311 13.62 -14.16 -19.70
CA LEU A 311 12.81 -12.95 -19.94
C LEU A 311 13.68 -11.76 -20.33
N THR A 312 14.78 -11.54 -19.64
CA THR A 312 15.70 -10.42 -19.88
C THR A 312 16.37 -10.53 -21.25
N GLN A 313 16.84 -11.72 -21.64
CA GLN A 313 17.43 -11.97 -22.96
C GLN A 313 16.44 -11.74 -24.12
N HIS A 314 15.14 -11.85 -23.85
CA HIS A 314 14.09 -11.60 -24.82
C HIS A 314 13.45 -10.21 -24.71
N GLY A 315 14.15 -9.25 -24.07
CA GLY A 315 13.76 -7.85 -24.04
C GLY A 315 12.77 -7.45 -22.92
N VAL A 316 12.48 -8.35 -21.97
CA VAL A 316 11.67 -8.03 -20.79
C VAL A 316 12.59 -7.86 -19.60
N PHE A 317 12.90 -6.61 -19.21
CA PHE A 317 13.77 -6.33 -18.08
C PHE A 317 13.18 -6.92 -16.79
N THR A 318 13.89 -7.89 -16.20
CA THR A 318 13.37 -8.69 -15.09
C THR A 318 14.35 -8.69 -13.92
N THR A 319 13.84 -8.49 -12.70
CA THR A 319 14.60 -8.58 -11.45
C THR A 319 13.99 -9.62 -10.52
N ILE A 320 14.80 -10.17 -9.62
CA ILE A 320 14.33 -11.02 -8.52
C ILE A 320 14.30 -10.16 -7.27
N ARG A 321 13.13 -9.99 -6.66
CA ARG A 321 13.00 -9.23 -5.41
C ARG A 321 13.64 -9.99 -4.25
N ALA A 322 14.43 -9.28 -3.45
CA ALA A 322 14.89 -9.81 -2.18
C ALA A 322 13.69 -10.03 -1.24
N SER A 323 13.61 -11.21 -0.65
CA SER A 323 12.65 -11.48 0.42
C SER A 323 13.13 -10.83 1.71
N ARG A 324 12.26 -10.10 2.38
CA ARG A 324 12.54 -9.42 3.63
C ARG A 324 11.52 -9.81 4.70
N GLY A 325 11.96 -9.85 5.96
CA GLY A 325 11.10 -10.09 7.11
C GLY A 325 10.36 -11.44 7.09
N GLN A 326 10.99 -12.50 6.55
CA GLN A 326 10.35 -13.83 6.47
C GLN A 326 10.11 -14.43 7.86
N ASP A 327 11.05 -14.27 8.76
CA ASP A 327 11.04 -14.75 10.14
C ASP A 327 9.92 -14.15 11.00
N ILE A 328 9.41 -12.98 10.60
CA ILE A 328 8.31 -12.27 11.26
C ILE A 328 7.03 -12.23 10.41
N TYR A 329 6.90 -13.07 9.39
CA TYR A 329 5.76 -13.08 8.46
C TYR A 329 5.45 -11.71 7.85
N ALA A 330 6.48 -10.95 7.47
CA ALA A 330 6.35 -9.63 6.85
C ALA A 330 6.57 -9.64 5.33
N ALA A 331 6.94 -10.77 4.73
CA ALA A 331 7.10 -10.86 3.28
C ALA A 331 5.77 -10.73 2.52
N CYS A 332 5.86 -10.42 1.22
CA CYS A 332 4.68 -10.24 0.36
C CYS A 332 3.72 -11.45 0.45
N GLY A 333 2.43 -11.15 0.64
CA GLY A 333 1.36 -12.16 0.76
C GLY A 333 1.18 -12.76 2.16
N LEU A 334 2.06 -12.47 3.13
CA LEU A 334 2.02 -13.05 4.47
C LEU A 334 1.26 -12.20 5.52
N LEU A 335 0.96 -10.94 5.24
CA LEU A 335 0.33 -10.03 6.20
C LEU A 335 -1.09 -10.48 6.56
N SER A 336 -1.36 -10.58 7.87
CA SER A 336 -2.68 -10.90 8.41
C SER A 336 -2.77 -10.55 9.89
N THR A 337 -3.81 -9.85 10.26
CA THR A 337 -4.09 -9.44 11.65
C THR A 337 -4.87 -10.49 12.44
N SER A 338 -5.37 -11.56 11.81
CA SER A 338 -6.32 -12.50 12.42
C SER A 338 -5.79 -13.26 13.66
N LYS A 339 -4.49 -13.59 13.69
CA LYS A 339 -3.88 -14.27 14.87
C LYS A 339 -3.67 -13.31 16.04
N LYS A 340 -3.23 -12.08 15.79
CA LYS A 340 -2.90 -11.09 16.83
C LYS A 340 -4.13 -10.52 17.54
N ILE A 341 -5.24 -10.36 16.83
CA ILE A 341 -6.50 -9.94 17.45
C ILE A 341 -6.94 -10.94 18.51
N GLY A 342 -6.71 -12.24 18.29
CA GLY A 342 -6.95 -13.29 19.29
C GLY A 342 -6.06 -13.15 20.53
N GLU A 343 -4.76 -12.89 20.33
CA GLU A 343 -3.78 -12.71 21.41
C GLU A 343 -4.04 -11.44 22.23
N ILE A 344 -4.34 -10.32 21.59
CA ILE A 344 -4.67 -9.04 22.25
C ILE A 344 -5.93 -9.20 23.10
N ARG A 345 -7.01 -9.82 22.59
CA ARG A 345 -8.23 -10.07 23.33
C ARG A 345 -8.05 -11.04 24.51
N GLN A 346 -7.13 -12.00 24.38
CA GLN A 346 -6.79 -12.86 25.51
C GLN A 346 -6.09 -12.09 26.62
N HIS A 347 -5.11 -11.23 26.30
CA HIS A 347 -4.42 -10.38 27.26
C HIS A 347 -5.33 -9.34 27.92
N GLU A 348 -6.26 -8.75 27.19
CA GLU A 348 -7.25 -7.81 27.76
C GLU A 348 -8.21 -8.51 28.73
N ASN A 349 -8.62 -9.75 28.43
CA ASN A 349 -9.47 -10.55 29.31
C ASN A 349 -8.74 -11.13 30.53
N GLU A 350 -7.40 -11.27 30.47
CA GLU A 350 -6.57 -11.70 31.60
C GLU A 350 -6.22 -10.54 32.55
N GLN A 351 -6.39 -9.28 32.11
CA GLN A 351 -6.15 -8.07 32.91
C GLN A 351 -7.41 -7.41 33.47
N ALA A 352 -8.61 -7.89 33.08
CA ALA A 352 -9.91 -7.45 33.57
C ALA A 352 -10.46 -8.39 34.63
#